data_8cf59a6bcf74bb4dd3c30c17fbdb357b
#
_entry.id   8cf59a6bcf74bb4dd3c30c17fbdb357b
#
_cell.length_a   1.000
_cell.length_b   1.000
_cell.length_c   1.000
_cell.angle_alpha   90.00
_cell.angle_beta   90.00
_cell.angle_gamma   90.00
#
_symmetry.space_group_name_H-M   'P 1'
#
loop_
_entity.id
_entity.type
_entity.pdbx_description
1 polymer ?
#
loop_
_entity_poly.entity_id
_entity_poly.type
_entity_poly.pdbx_seq_one_letter_code
_entity_poly.pdbx_strand_id
1 'polypeptide(L)'
;MDKIVKSIADAGGIPYMVGGCVRDKILGLDPKDIDIEVFGISYEILNGLLQQFGKTDCVGKSFGVIKLTTNDGISFDFSLPRIDSKNGVGHKGFDVEINHGLTTKEAFARRDFTINAMGINLITNELVDHYDGQLDINISVLHPTSEAFIEDPLRILRGFQFAARFNLAASAYLVAMTRTYLEDSNEFNSLPESRIWGEWEKWILKGIHYSTSMKYLVDILSPVYPNISALHEVPQDPQWHPEGNVLVHTGFVLDYMAAYCVDRNIVGDRRIILILAALCHDFGKLTHTQFEDGRIKSKG
;
A
#
# COMPACT_ATOMS: atom_id res chain seq x y z
N MET A 1 3.41 24.64 10.57
CA MET A 1 2.80 24.40 9.25
C MET A 1 2.34 25.70 8.60
N ASP A 2 1.49 26.52 9.22
CA ASP A 2 0.85 27.71 8.61
C ASP A 2 1.83 28.72 8.02
N LYS A 3 2.96 28.96 8.70
CA LYS A 3 4.01 29.86 8.18
C LYS A 3 4.67 29.34 6.89
N ILE A 4 4.86 28.02 6.80
CA ILE A 4 5.44 27.37 5.60
C ILE A 4 4.44 27.46 4.44
N VAL A 5 3.17 27.10 4.69
CA VAL A 5 2.08 27.19 3.71
C VAL A 5 1.96 28.63 3.19
N LYS A 6 1.95 29.63 4.07
CA LYS A 6 1.89 31.03 3.68
C LYS A 6 3.08 31.45 2.83
N SER A 7 4.31 31.07 3.21
CA SER A 7 5.52 31.41 2.44
C SER A 7 5.48 30.81 1.03
N ILE A 8 4.97 29.56 0.87
CA ILE A 8 4.79 28.94 -0.43
C ILE A 8 3.72 29.67 -1.24
N ALA A 9 2.58 30.03 -0.62
CA ALA A 9 1.50 30.76 -1.29
C ALA A 9 1.94 32.16 -1.74
N ASP A 10 2.67 32.90 -0.91
CA ASP A 10 3.20 34.23 -1.21
C ASP A 10 4.18 34.19 -2.42
N ALA A 11 4.81 33.05 -2.68
CA ALA A 11 5.68 32.79 -3.85
C ALA A 11 4.91 32.27 -5.09
N GLY A 12 3.57 32.17 -5.02
CA GLY A 12 2.72 31.67 -6.11
C GLY A 12 2.56 30.15 -6.13
N GLY A 13 3.05 29.41 -5.13
CA GLY A 13 2.90 27.96 -5.02
C GLY A 13 1.58 27.56 -4.35
N ILE A 14 1.06 26.40 -4.72
CA ILE A 14 -0.14 25.82 -4.12
C ILE A 14 0.23 24.47 -3.48
N PRO A 15 0.38 24.43 -2.13
CA PRO A 15 0.71 23.18 -1.43
C PRO A 15 -0.53 22.34 -1.15
N TYR A 16 -0.43 21.03 -1.45
CA TYR A 16 -1.42 20.03 -1.12
C TYR A 16 -0.83 18.98 -0.19
N MET A 17 -1.48 18.69 0.93
CA MET A 17 -1.24 17.44 1.65
C MET A 17 -1.78 16.29 0.79
N VAL A 18 -1.01 15.22 0.56
CA VAL A 18 -1.34 14.21 -0.46
C VAL A 18 -1.09 12.78 0.02
N GLY A 19 -1.75 11.81 -0.63
CA GLY A 19 -1.42 10.39 -0.46
C GLY A 19 -1.91 9.77 0.84
N GLY A 20 -1.06 8.94 1.44
CA GLY A 20 -1.41 8.17 2.63
C GLY A 20 -1.87 8.99 3.81
N CYS A 21 -1.32 10.19 4.02
CA CYS A 21 -1.73 11.06 5.11
C CYS A 21 -3.16 11.62 4.93
N VAL A 22 -3.63 11.82 3.70
CA VAL A 22 -5.03 12.21 3.43
C VAL A 22 -5.96 11.04 3.71
N ARG A 23 -5.63 9.84 3.19
CA ARG A 23 -6.38 8.62 3.49
C ARG A 23 -6.49 8.38 5.00
N ASP A 24 -5.36 8.43 5.72
CA ASP A 24 -5.32 8.17 7.15
C ASP A 24 -6.19 9.19 7.90
N LYS A 25 -6.16 10.48 7.52
CA LYS A 25 -7.04 11.52 8.07
C LYS A 25 -8.53 11.23 7.82
N ILE A 26 -8.91 10.76 6.63
CA ILE A 26 -10.30 10.38 6.32
C ILE A 26 -10.73 9.18 7.16
N LEU A 27 -9.83 8.22 7.40
CA LEU A 27 -10.06 7.05 8.27
C LEU A 27 -10.03 7.38 9.77
N GLY A 28 -9.78 8.64 10.16
CA GLY A 28 -9.66 9.03 11.57
C GLY A 28 -8.37 8.52 12.24
N LEU A 29 -7.35 8.21 11.47
CA LEU A 29 -6.04 7.77 11.93
C LEU A 29 -5.07 8.96 11.97
N ASP A 30 -4.13 8.96 12.92
CA ASP A 30 -3.07 9.96 12.96
C ASP A 30 -1.99 9.64 11.90
N PRO A 31 -1.77 10.52 10.91
CA PRO A 31 -0.73 10.32 9.92
C PRO A 31 0.65 10.46 10.55
N LYS A 32 1.52 9.47 10.34
CA LYS A 32 2.90 9.49 10.86
C LYS A 32 3.84 10.35 10.01
N ASP A 33 3.64 10.32 8.70
CA ASP A 33 4.43 11.05 7.71
C ASP A 33 3.49 11.99 6.96
N ILE A 34 3.92 13.24 6.76
CA ILE A 34 3.14 14.26 6.06
C ILE A 34 3.82 14.54 4.73
N ASP A 35 3.19 14.05 3.66
CA ASP A 35 3.59 14.28 2.28
C ASP A 35 2.89 15.55 1.76
N ILE A 36 3.67 16.50 1.22
CA ILE A 36 3.16 17.74 0.64
C ILE A 36 3.64 17.85 -0.80
N GLU A 37 2.72 17.93 -1.75
CA GLU A 37 3.02 18.17 -3.16
C GLU A 37 2.72 19.63 -3.49
N VAL A 38 3.74 20.35 -4.02
CA VAL A 38 3.65 21.80 -4.26
C VAL A 38 3.60 22.08 -5.75
N PHE A 39 2.54 22.72 -6.19
CA PHE A 39 2.27 23.09 -7.59
C PHE A 39 2.65 24.56 -7.85
N GLY A 40 2.97 24.91 -9.10
CA GLY A 40 3.11 26.29 -9.57
C GLY A 40 4.46 26.95 -9.35
N ILE A 41 5.40 26.33 -8.60
CA ILE A 41 6.75 26.87 -8.38
C ILE A 41 7.84 25.84 -8.68
N SER A 42 9.05 26.32 -8.99
CA SER A 42 10.18 25.44 -9.28
C SER A 42 10.82 24.84 -8.04
N TYR A 43 11.63 23.79 -8.25
CA TYR A 43 12.39 23.13 -7.20
C TYR A 43 13.29 24.10 -6.42
N GLU A 44 13.98 25.00 -7.14
CA GLU A 44 14.92 25.97 -6.58
C GLU A 44 14.18 26.96 -5.66
N ILE A 45 13.01 27.45 -6.11
CA ILE A 45 12.19 28.35 -5.32
C ILE A 45 11.71 27.65 -4.05
N LEU A 46 11.13 26.43 -4.21
CA LEU A 46 10.63 25.65 -3.06
C LEU A 46 11.74 25.38 -2.04
N ASN A 47 12.90 24.88 -2.51
CA ASN A 47 14.02 24.58 -1.61
C ASN A 47 14.54 25.81 -0.87
N GLY A 48 14.67 26.94 -1.58
CA GLY A 48 15.10 28.22 -0.96
C GLY A 48 14.14 28.74 0.10
N LEU A 49 12.82 28.53 -0.10
CA LEU A 49 11.81 28.87 0.91
C LEU A 49 11.89 27.94 2.13
N LEU A 50 12.00 26.63 1.92
CA LEU A 50 12.02 25.64 3.00
C LEU A 50 13.24 25.76 3.91
N GLN A 51 14.40 26.19 3.39
CA GLN A 51 15.61 26.43 4.16
C GLN A 51 15.46 27.51 5.26
N GLN A 52 14.46 28.37 5.14
CA GLN A 52 14.15 29.38 6.18
C GLN A 52 13.48 28.78 7.43
N PHE A 53 12.93 27.57 7.35
CA PHE A 53 12.17 26.92 8.40
C PHE A 53 12.91 25.77 9.09
N GLY A 54 14.05 25.35 8.56
CA GLY A 54 14.81 24.26 9.14
C GLY A 54 15.87 23.68 8.19
N LYS A 55 16.33 22.48 8.53
CA LYS A 55 17.28 21.75 7.71
C LYS A 55 16.56 21.06 6.55
N THR A 56 17.02 21.28 5.32
CA THR A 56 16.55 20.57 4.15
C THR A 56 17.56 19.51 3.71
N ASP A 57 17.08 18.29 3.47
CA ASP A 57 17.84 17.21 2.83
C ASP A 57 17.23 16.93 1.45
N CYS A 58 18.03 17.11 0.41
CA CYS A 58 17.62 16.84 -0.96
C CYS A 58 17.75 15.33 -1.26
N VAL A 59 16.79 14.55 -0.79
CA VAL A 59 16.77 13.11 -1.02
C VAL A 59 16.25 12.86 -2.43
N GLY A 60 17.18 12.62 -3.37
CA GLY A 60 16.81 12.38 -4.77
C GLY A 60 16.45 13.65 -5.53
N LYS A 61 17.43 14.52 -5.79
CA LYS A 61 17.26 15.74 -6.61
C LYS A 61 16.63 15.44 -7.98
N SER A 62 16.90 14.25 -8.53
CA SER A 62 16.27 13.73 -9.76
C SER A 62 14.78 13.42 -9.61
N PHE A 63 14.26 13.23 -8.38
CA PHE A 63 12.86 12.91 -8.11
C PHE A 63 12.06 14.09 -7.57
N GLY A 64 12.70 15.26 -7.41
CA GLY A 64 12.02 16.46 -6.92
C GLY A 64 11.52 16.39 -5.48
N VAL A 65 12.14 15.57 -4.62
CA VAL A 65 11.76 15.42 -3.21
C VAL A 65 12.71 16.17 -2.29
N ILE A 66 12.16 16.97 -1.37
CA ILE A 66 12.89 17.72 -0.34
C ILE A 66 12.34 17.32 1.02
N LYS A 67 13.18 16.75 1.86
CA LYS A 67 12.83 16.49 3.25
C LYS A 67 13.18 17.72 4.09
N LEU A 68 12.18 18.30 4.74
CA LEU A 68 12.36 19.40 5.71
C LEU A 68 12.26 18.84 7.12
N THR A 69 13.29 19.08 7.94
CA THR A 69 13.21 18.93 9.40
C THR A 69 13.22 20.30 10.00
N THR A 70 12.11 20.70 10.58
CA THR A 70 11.94 22.02 11.22
C THR A 70 12.76 22.15 12.48
N ASN A 71 12.96 23.39 12.98
CA ASN A 71 13.76 23.65 14.17
C ASN A 71 13.18 23.04 15.46
N ASP A 72 11.88 22.73 15.48
CA ASP A 72 11.19 22.01 16.54
C ASP A 72 11.16 20.48 16.34
N GLY A 73 11.88 19.97 15.34
CA GLY A 73 12.10 18.54 15.11
C GLY A 73 10.99 17.83 14.31
N ILE A 74 10.02 18.56 13.77
CA ILE A 74 8.97 17.98 12.93
C ILE A 74 9.51 17.78 11.51
N SER A 75 9.25 16.62 10.90
CA SER A 75 9.67 16.31 9.54
C SER A 75 8.49 16.33 8.57
N PHE A 76 8.75 16.89 7.38
CA PHE A 76 7.81 16.94 6.25
C PHE A 76 8.52 16.53 4.99
N ASP A 77 7.84 15.76 4.12
CA ASP A 77 8.34 15.41 2.81
C ASP A 77 7.61 16.25 1.75
N PHE A 78 8.38 17.18 1.14
CA PHE A 78 7.89 18.03 0.06
C PHE A 78 8.26 17.43 -1.29
N SER A 79 7.33 17.43 -2.23
CA SER A 79 7.55 16.98 -3.59
C SER A 79 6.98 17.98 -4.60
N LEU A 80 7.47 17.92 -5.83
CA LEU A 80 6.88 18.61 -6.96
C LEU A 80 6.11 17.62 -7.83
N PRO A 81 5.06 18.08 -8.53
CA PRO A 81 4.38 17.28 -9.53
C PRO A 81 5.34 16.78 -10.59
N ARG A 82 5.19 15.53 -11.00
CA ARG A 82 6.08 14.88 -11.95
C ARG A 82 5.33 13.91 -12.84
N ILE A 83 5.90 13.66 -14.00
CA ILE A 83 5.52 12.59 -14.91
C ILE A 83 6.53 11.48 -14.74
N ASP A 84 6.06 10.27 -14.47
CA ASP A 84 6.88 9.08 -14.44
C ASP A 84 6.64 8.35 -15.78
N SER A 85 7.67 8.27 -16.65
CA SER A 85 7.58 7.59 -17.95
C SER A 85 8.38 6.29 -17.89
N LYS A 86 7.72 5.15 -18.18
CA LYS A 86 8.38 3.85 -18.18
C LYS A 86 9.20 3.69 -19.47
N ASN A 87 10.54 3.71 -19.38
CA ASN A 87 11.47 3.53 -20.49
C ASN A 87 12.29 2.22 -20.40
N GLY A 88 12.01 1.36 -19.40
CA GLY A 88 12.75 0.12 -19.20
C GLY A 88 12.04 -0.86 -18.26
N VAL A 89 12.69 -1.99 -18.02
CA VAL A 89 12.18 -3.04 -17.15
C VAL A 89 12.48 -2.74 -15.67
N GLY A 90 11.49 -2.93 -14.81
CA GLY A 90 11.63 -2.80 -13.35
C GLY A 90 11.70 -1.36 -12.84
N HIS A 91 12.00 -1.20 -11.55
CA HIS A 91 11.92 0.08 -10.83
C HIS A 91 12.98 1.14 -11.26
N LYS A 92 14.03 0.76 -11.96
CA LYS A 92 15.04 1.68 -12.51
C LYS A 92 14.71 2.14 -13.93
N GLY A 93 13.66 1.59 -14.52
CA GLY A 93 13.24 1.90 -15.89
C GLY A 93 12.28 3.08 -15.98
N PHE A 94 12.30 4.01 -15.02
CA PHE A 94 11.46 5.21 -15.06
C PHE A 94 12.32 6.45 -15.30
N ASP A 95 11.96 7.22 -16.31
CA ASP A 95 12.38 8.61 -16.43
C ASP A 95 11.38 9.48 -15.67
N VAL A 96 11.91 10.29 -14.78
CA VAL A 96 11.11 11.20 -13.95
C VAL A 96 11.33 12.62 -14.45
N GLU A 97 10.26 13.22 -14.95
CA GLU A 97 10.26 14.62 -15.39
C GLU A 97 9.44 15.46 -14.41
N ILE A 98 10.12 16.40 -13.73
CA ILE A 98 9.44 17.36 -12.84
C ILE A 98 8.69 18.36 -13.72
N ASN A 99 7.37 18.46 -13.54
CA ASN A 99 6.55 19.41 -14.26
C ASN A 99 5.59 20.11 -13.29
N HIS A 100 6.01 21.28 -12.80
CA HIS A 100 5.22 22.09 -11.86
C HIS A 100 3.95 22.71 -12.47
N GLY A 101 3.76 22.60 -13.80
CA GLY A 101 2.56 23.03 -14.52
C GLY A 101 1.47 21.97 -14.61
N LEU A 102 1.68 20.75 -14.10
CA LEU A 102 0.65 19.71 -14.09
C LEU A 102 -0.57 20.14 -13.25
N THR A 103 -1.74 19.70 -13.67
CA THR A 103 -2.95 19.75 -12.85
C THR A 103 -2.88 18.68 -11.74
N THR A 104 -3.64 18.86 -10.67
CA THR A 104 -3.76 17.86 -9.60
C THR A 104 -4.29 16.52 -10.13
N LYS A 105 -5.16 16.54 -11.15
CA LYS A 105 -5.68 15.33 -11.78
C LYS A 105 -4.57 14.51 -12.45
N GLU A 106 -3.73 15.16 -13.25
CA GLU A 106 -2.60 14.53 -13.94
C GLU A 106 -1.55 14.01 -12.94
N ALA A 107 -1.20 14.82 -11.93
CA ALA A 107 -0.22 14.42 -10.91
C ALA A 107 -0.69 13.22 -10.07
N PHE A 108 -1.99 13.13 -9.77
CA PHE A 108 -2.52 12.04 -8.95
C PHE A 108 -2.77 10.75 -9.77
N ALA A 109 -2.90 10.82 -11.10
CA ALA A 109 -3.12 9.67 -11.97
C ALA A 109 -2.03 8.57 -11.84
N ARG A 110 -0.79 8.96 -11.53
CA ARG A 110 0.36 8.04 -11.38
C ARG A 110 0.38 7.27 -10.06
N ARG A 111 -0.50 7.60 -9.10
CA ARG A 111 -0.56 6.95 -7.80
C ARG A 111 -1.10 5.53 -7.92
N ASP A 112 -0.81 4.71 -6.91
CA ASP A 112 -1.18 3.29 -6.90
C ASP A 112 -2.70 3.07 -6.85
N PHE A 113 -3.34 3.52 -5.77
CA PHE A 113 -4.76 3.32 -5.52
C PHE A 113 -5.49 4.65 -5.36
N THR A 114 -6.77 4.67 -5.72
CA THR A 114 -7.66 5.83 -5.59
C THR A 114 -7.64 6.41 -4.18
N ILE A 115 -7.64 5.54 -3.17
CA ILE A 115 -7.55 5.90 -1.74
C ILE A 115 -6.29 6.70 -1.37
N ASN A 116 -5.25 6.64 -2.20
CA ASN A 116 -4.00 7.40 -2.06
C ASN A 116 -3.88 8.53 -3.10
N ALA A 117 -4.85 8.66 -4.01
CA ALA A 117 -4.86 9.63 -5.10
C ALA A 117 -5.72 10.87 -4.75
N MET A 118 -5.73 11.24 -3.49
CA MET A 118 -6.43 12.42 -2.96
C MET A 118 -5.43 13.45 -2.45
N GLY A 119 -5.86 14.71 -2.41
CA GLY A 119 -5.12 15.82 -1.84
C GLY A 119 -6.00 16.78 -1.07
N ILE A 120 -5.46 17.42 -0.02
CA ILE A 120 -6.11 18.53 0.68
C ILE A 120 -5.32 19.79 0.39
N ASN A 121 -5.95 20.77 -0.24
CA ASN A 121 -5.36 22.09 -0.45
C ASN A 121 -5.10 22.74 0.92
N LEU A 122 -3.83 23.03 1.25
CA LEU A 122 -3.47 23.57 2.56
C LEU A 122 -3.80 25.05 2.72
N ILE A 123 -4.19 25.75 1.64
CA ILE A 123 -4.62 27.15 1.67
C ILE A 123 -6.14 27.25 1.92
N THR A 124 -6.94 26.47 1.14
CA THR A 124 -8.41 26.52 1.20
C THR A 124 -9.01 25.46 2.11
N ASN A 125 -8.23 24.46 2.50
CA ASN A 125 -8.62 23.26 3.22
C ASN A 125 -9.65 22.37 2.48
N GLU A 126 -9.76 22.52 1.16
CA GLU A 126 -10.64 21.73 0.32
C GLU A 126 -10.01 20.38 -0.03
N LEU A 127 -10.82 19.31 0.01
CA LEU A 127 -10.44 17.99 -0.48
C LEU A 127 -10.53 17.96 -2.01
N VAL A 128 -9.47 17.51 -2.65
CA VAL A 128 -9.40 17.23 -4.09
C VAL A 128 -9.34 15.72 -4.29
N ASP A 129 -10.39 15.17 -4.87
CA ASP A 129 -10.56 13.73 -5.12
C ASP A 129 -11.09 13.54 -6.56
N HIS A 130 -10.17 13.32 -7.50
CA HIS A 130 -10.49 13.14 -8.92
C HIS A 130 -10.81 11.70 -9.30
N TYR A 131 -10.55 10.75 -8.39
CA TYR A 131 -10.56 9.31 -8.65
C TYR A 131 -11.46 8.53 -7.69
N ASP A 132 -12.38 9.23 -7.01
CA ASP A 132 -13.36 8.65 -6.09
C ASP A 132 -12.75 7.88 -4.90
N GLY A 133 -11.56 8.28 -4.45
CA GLY A 133 -10.86 7.62 -3.35
C GLY A 133 -11.63 7.65 -2.03
N GLN A 134 -12.39 8.72 -1.75
CA GLN A 134 -13.27 8.78 -0.58
C GLN A 134 -14.43 7.79 -0.67
N LEU A 135 -15.00 7.61 -1.88
CA LEU A 135 -16.03 6.60 -2.11
C LEU A 135 -15.48 5.20 -1.86
N ASP A 136 -14.32 4.89 -2.42
CA ASP A 136 -13.66 3.59 -2.30
C ASP A 136 -13.30 3.25 -0.84
N ILE A 137 -12.90 4.24 -0.04
CA ILE A 137 -12.74 4.08 1.41
C ILE A 137 -14.07 3.71 2.06
N ASN A 138 -15.15 4.43 1.75
CA ASN A 138 -16.47 4.23 2.37
C ASN A 138 -17.08 2.87 2.05
N ILE A 139 -16.86 2.35 0.84
CA ILE A 139 -17.33 1.02 0.43
C ILE A 139 -16.31 -0.10 0.66
N SER A 140 -15.17 0.23 1.27
CA SER A 140 -14.08 -0.71 1.61
C SER A 140 -13.51 -1.45 0.40
N VAL A 141 -13.19 -0.73 -0.68
CA VAL A 141 -12.66 -1.30 -1.94
C VAL A 141 -11.28 -0.74 -2.26
N LEU A 142 -10.41 -1.59 -2.79
CA LEU A 142 -9.15 -1.23 -3.43
C LEU A 142 -9.37 -1.11 -4.94
N HIS A 143 -9.28 0.11 -5.46
CA HIS A 143 -9.36 0.40 -6.88
C HIS A 143 -8.04 1.00 -7.37
N PRO A 144 -7.47 0.57 -8.51
CA PRO A 144 -6.28 1.19 -9.08
C PRO A 144 -6.63 2.59 -9.59
N THR A 145 -5.73 3.56 -9.43
CA THR A 145 -5.99 4.95 -9.83
C THR A 145 -6.15 5.09 -11.36
N SER A 146 -5.35 4.32 -12.12
CA SER A 146 -5.34 4.33 -13.58
C SER A 146 -4.69 3.06 -14.12
N GLU A 147 -4.62 2.91 -15.45
CA GLU A 147 -3.88 1.82 -16.11
C GLU A 147 -2.37 1.87 -15.84
N ALA A 148 -1.83 3.04 -15.47
CA ALA A 148 -0.43 3.16 -15.02
C ALA A 148 -0.13 2.37 -13.74
N PHE A 149 -1.13 1.80 -13.08
CA PHE A 149 -0.96 0.92 -11.92
C PHE A 149 0.01 -0.22 -12.18
N ILE A 150 -0.10 -0.89 -13.35
CA ILE A 150 0.75 -2.04 -13.71
C ILE A 150 2.18 -1.67 -14.13
N GLU A 151 2.51 -0.38 -14.26
CA GLU A 151 3.87 0.08 -14.57
C GLU A 151 4.87 -0.28 -13.46
N ASP A 152 4.43 -0.30 -12.18
CA ASP A 152 5.22 -0.83 -11.05
C ASP A 152 4.56 -2.08 -10.48
N PRO A 153 5.07 -3.29 -10.78
CA PRO A 153 4.50 -4.54 -10.29
C PRO A 153 4.42 -4.66 -8.76
N LEU A 154 5.25 -3.90 -8.03
CA LEU A 154 5.20 -3.88 -6.57
C LEU A 154 3.86 -3.37 -6.04
N ARG A 155 3.13 -2.56 -6.81
CA ARG A 155 1.80 -2.07 -6.42
C ARG A 155 0.81 -3.21 -6.17
N ILE A 156 1.01 -4.37 -6.83
CA ILE A 156 0.20 -5.58 -6.59
C ILE A 156 0.40 -6.07 -5.14
N LEU A 157 1.65 -6.15 -4.66
CA LEU A 157 1.93 -6.49 -3.25
C LEU A 157 1.49 -5.39 -2.27
N ARG A 158 1.56 -4.13 -2.70
CA ARG A 158 1.02 -3.02 -1.90
C ARG A 158 -0.48 -3.17 -1.67
N GLY A 159 -1.23 -3.67 -2.66
CA GLY A 159 -2.65 -4.01 -2.50
C GLY A 159 -2.88 -5.09 -1.45
N PHE A 160 -2.07 -6.14 -1.46
CA PHE A 160 -2.12 -7.22 -0.49
C PHE A 160 -1.94 -6.71 0.95
N GLN A 161 -0.93 -5.87 1.19
CA GLN A 161 -0.74 -5.29 2.53
C GLN A 161 -1.82 -4.26 2.91
N PHE A 162 -2.38 -3.50 1.94
CA PHE A 162 -3.49 -2.58 2.22
C PHE A 162 -4.79 -3.32 2.54
N ALA A 163 -5.06 -4.45 1.87
CA ALA A 163 -6.18 -5.31 2.20
C ALA A 163 -6.15 -5.75 3.68
N ALA A 164 -4.97 -6.16 4.18
CA ALA A 164 -4.79 -6.54 5.58
C ALA A 164 -4.85 -5.36 6.56
N ARG A 165 -4.42 -4.17 6.14
CA ARG A 165 -4.34 -3.00 7.05
C ARG A 165 -5.66 -2.28 7.21
N PHE A 166 -6.41 -2.15 6.14
CA PHE A 166 -7.58 -1.27 6.06
C PHE A 166 -8.89 -2.03 5.77
N ASN A 167 -8.85 -3.36 5.73
CA ASN A 167 -10.00 -4.21 5.42
C ASN A 167 -10.64 -3.88 4.06
N LEU A 168 -9.80 -3.75 3.02
CA LEU A 168 -10.24 -3.34 1.69
C LEU A 168 -10.22 -4.54 0.73
N ALA A 169 -11.35 -4.84 0.11
CA ALA A 169 -11.46 -5.87 -0.91
C ALA A 169 -10.97 -5.36 -2.27
N ALA A 170 -10.32 -6.23 -3.05
CA ALA A 170 -9.95 -5.88 -4.43
C ALA A 170 -11.19 -5.66 -5.29
N SER A 171 -11.21 -4.57 -6.08
CA SER A 171 -12.25 -4.36 -7.10
C SER A 171 -12.13 -5.41 -8.21
N ALA A 172 -13.25 -5.73 -8.88
CA ALA A 172 -13.24 -6.64 -10.03
C ALA A 172 -12.28 -6.14 -11.14
N TYR A 173 -12.17 -4.83 -11.31
CA TYR A 173 -11.24 -4.23 -12.27
C TYR A 173 -9.78 -4.46 -11.88
N LEU A 174 -9.42 -4.28 -10.60
CA LEU A 174 -8.08 -4.58 -10.10
C LEU A 174 -7.72 -6.06 -10.32
N VAL A 175 -8.65 -6.98 -10.00
CA VAL A 175 -8.45 -8.42 -10.20
C VAL A 175 -8.21 -8.74 -11.67
N ALA A 176 -9.04 -8.24 -12.58
CA ALA A 176 -8.91 -8.50 -14.02
C ALA A 176 -7.58 -7.95 -14.56
N MET A 177 -7.26 -6.68 -14.26
CA MET A 177 -6.03 -6.02 -14.71
C MET A 177 -4.76 -6.75 -14.24
N THR A 178 -4.71 -7.14 -12.96
CA THR A 178 -3.53 -7.78 -12.38
C THR A 178 -3.36 -9.23 -12.84
N ARG A 179 -4.44 -9.98 -13.05
CA ARG A 179 -4.37 -11.33 -13.60
C ARG A 179 -3.80 -11.32 -15.01
N THR A 180 -4.37 -10.51 -15.90
CA THR A 180 -3.85 -10.36 -17.27
C THR A 180 -2.36 -9.98 -17.25
N TYR A 181 -1.98 -9.03 -16.42
CA TYR A 181 -0.58 -8.62 -16.32
C TYR A 181 0.35 -9.75 -15.84
N LEU A 182 -0.05 -10.52 -14.82
CA LEU A 182 0.77 -11.61 -14.27
C LEU A 182 0.85 -12.83 -15.23
N GLU A 183 -0.14 -13.01 -16.10
CA GLU A 183 -0.12 -14.04 -17.17
C GLU A 183 0.80 -13.62 -18.34
N ASP A 184 0.78 -12.34 -18.72
CA ASP A 184 1.47 -11.84 -19.91
C ASP A 184 2.90 -11.34 -19.63
N SER A 185 3.25 -11.08 -18.38
CA SER A 185 4.51 -10.44 -17.99
C SER A 185 5.28 -11.18 -16.90
N ASN A 186 6.59 -11.31 -17.11
CA ASN A 186 7.52 -11.83 -16.10
C ASN A 186 8.16 -10.72 -15.22
N GLU A 187 7.74 -9.47 -15.37
CA GLU A 187 8.36 -8.35 -14.64
C GLU A 187 8.23 -8.46 -13.13
N PHE A 188 7.13 -9.06 -12.62
CA PHE A 188 6.96 -9.31 -11.19
C PHE A 188 8.12 -10.13 -10.61
N ASN A 189 8.59 -11.15 -11.36
CA ASN A 189 9.71 -12.01 -10.96
C ASN A 189 11.07 -11.29 -10.98
N SER A 190 11.16 -10.12 -11.60
CA SER A 190 12.36 -9.29 -11.63
C SER A 190 12.45 -8.27 -10.49
N LEU A 191 11.42 -8.21 -9.64
CA LEU A 191 11.43 -7.32 -8.48
C LEU A 191 12.56 -7.69 -7.51
N PRO A 192 13.31 -6.71 -6.99
CA PRO A 192 14.30 -6.96 -5.94
C PRO A 192 13.66 -7.59 -4.70
N GLU A 193 14.27 -8.64 -4.17
CA GLU A 193 13.78 -9.35 -2.97
C GLU A 193 13.55 -8.41 -1.79
N SER A 194 14.41 -7.41 -1.62
CA SER A 194 14.28 -6.41 -0.55
C SER A 194 13.00 -5.56 -0.69
N ARG A 195 12.54 -5.29 -1.91
CA ARG A 195 11.26 -4.58 -2.14
C ARG A 195 10.08 -5.50 -1.85
N ILE A 196 10.14 -6.76 -2.29
CA ILE A 196 9.12 -7.77 -2.00
C ILE A 196 9.00 -7.96 -0.48
N TRP A 197 10.14 -8.18 0.20
CA TRP A 197 10.16 -8.31 1.65
C TRP A 197 9.59 -7.07 2.36
N GLY A 198 9.91 -5.88 1.89
CA GLY A 198 9.39 -4.64 2.47
C GLY A 198 7.86 -4.55 2.45
N GLU A 199 7.16 -5.12 1.45
CA GLU A 199 5.70 -5.17 1.45
C GLU A 199 5.18 -6.31 2.35
N TRP A 200 5.84 -7.47 2.38
CA TRP A 200 5.54 -8.55 3.34
C TRP A 200 5.75 -8.10 4.79
N GLU A 201 6.82 -7.40 5.08
CA GLU A 201 7.09 -6.86 6.42
C GLU A 201 6.00 -5.87 6.86
N LYS A 202 5.55 -4.98 5.96
CA LYS A 202 4.42 -4.10 6.24
C LYS A 202 3.13 -4.87 6.46
N TRP A 203 2.87 -5.93 5.67
CA TRP A 203 1.74 -6.82 5.87
C TRP A 203 1.78 -7.45 7.26
N ILE A 204 2.93 -8.00 7.67
CA ILE A 204 3.12 -8.64 8.98
C ILE A 204 2.98 -7.63 10.13
N LEU A 205 3.70 -6.51 10.05
CA LEU A 205 3.80 -5.56 11.17
C LEU A 205 2.57 -4.65 11.32
N LYS A 206 1.83 -4.40 10.23
CA LYS A 206 0.73 -3.43 10.20
C LYS A 206 -0.64 -4.06 9.90
N GLY A 207 -0.69 -5.32 9.49
CA GLY A 207 -1.94 -6.03 9.18
C GLY A 207 -2.75 -6.33 10.44
N ILE A 208 -4.08 -6.20 10.33
CA ILE A 208 -5.07 -6.54 11.37
C ILE A 208 -6.30 -7.28 10.79
N HIS A 209 -6.46 -7.31 9.46
CA HIS A 209 -7.54 -7.96 8.73
C HIS A 209 -6.97 -8.94 7.70
N TYR A 210 -6.31 -9.96 8.18
CA TYR A 210 -5.60 -10.91 7.30
C TYR A 210 -6.54 -11.77 6.47
N SER A 211 -7.71 -12.13 7.00
CA SER A 211 -8.74 -12.87 6.25
C SER A 211 -9.10 -12.17 4.94
N THR A 212 -9.21 -10.83 4.94
CA THR A 212 -9.43 -10.04 3.72
C THR A 212 -8.26 -10.14 2.76
N SER A 213 -7.03 -10.10 3.25
CA SER A 213 -5.84 -10.24 2.40
C SER A 213 -5.63 -11.67 1.89
N MET A 214 -6.05 -12.70 2.63
CA MET A 214 -6.03 -14.07 2.11
C MET A 214 -6.94 -14.23 0.89
N LYS A 215 -8.10 -13.57 0.89
CA LYS A 215 -8.95 -13.51 -0.31
C LYS A 215 -8.24 -12.80 -1.48
N TYR A 216 -7.61 -11.65 -1.23
CA TYR A 216 -6.79 -10.94 -2.21
C TYR A 216 -5.69 -11.85 -2.80
N LEU A 217 -5.04 -12.66 -1.95
CA LEU A 217 -4.00 -13.59 -2.35
C LEU A 217 -4.52 -14.64 -3.36
N VAL A 218 -5.70 -15.22 -3.11
CA VAL A 218 -6.32 -16.17 -4.04
C VAL A 218 -6.75 -15.48 -5.33
N ASP A 219 -7.39 -14.33 -5.22
CA ASP A 219 -7.97 -13.63 -6.37
C ASP A 219 -6.90 -13.08 -7.33
N ILE A 220 -5.71 -12.71 -6.82
CA ILE A 220 -4.69 -11.98 -7.58
C ILE A 220 -3.33 -12.67 -7.55
N LEU A 221 -2.84 -13.05 -6.38
CA LEU A 221 -1.46 -13.51 -6.17
C LEU A 221 -1.28 -15.03 -6.32
N SER A 222 -2.33 -15.77 -6.69
CA SER A 222 -2.24 -17.23 -6.90
C SER A 222 -1.16 -17.67 -7.90
N PRO A 223 -0.87 -16.95 -9.00
CA PRO A 223 0.24 -17.32 -9.87
C PRO A 223 1.62 -17.11 -9.22
N VAL A 224 1.73 -16.17 -8.28
CA VAL A 224 2.98 -15.80 -7.62
C VAL A 224 3.25 -16.68 -6.38
N TYR A 225 2.20 -16.97 -5.61
CA TYR A 225 2.27 -17.79 -4.38
C TYR A 225 1.34 -19.01 -4.45
N PRO A 226 1.56 -19.93 -5.42
CA PRO A 226 0.64 -21.05 -5.67
C PRO A 226 0.48 -21.96 -4.45
N ASN A 227 1.53 -22.18 -3.67
CA ASN A 227 1.47 -23.06 -2.50
C ASN A 227 0.59 -22.49 -1.36
N ILE A 228 0.58 -21.16 -1.19
CA ILE A 228 -0.29 -20.53 -0.19
C ILE A 228 -1.73 -20.51 -0.70
N SER A 229 -1.92 -20.17 -1.98
CA SER A 229 -3.25 -20.16 -2.61
C SER A 229 -3.90 -21.53 -2.64
N ALA A 230 -3.12 -22.61 -2.83
CA ALA A 230 -3.62 -23.97 -2.86
C ALA A 230 -4.29 -24.41 -1.54
N LEU A 231 -4.03 -23.74 -0.43
CA LEU A 231 -4.76 -23.97 0.84
C LEU A 231 -6.26 -23.73 0.69
N HIS A 232 -6.69 -22.93 -0.30
CA HIS A 232 -8.10 -22.72 -0.62
C HIS A 232 -8.81 -23.99 -1.09
N GLU A 233 -8.10 -24.87 -1.75
CA GLU A 233 -8.63 -26.13 -2.26
C GLU A 233 -8.61 -27.27 -1.22
N VAL A 234 -8.00 -27.05 -0.06
CA VAL A 234 -7.87 -28.07 0.99
C VAL A 234 -9.09 -28.04 1.91
N PRO A 235 -9.96 -29.05 1.82
CA PRO A 235 -11.14 -29.13 2.69
C PRO A 235 -10.76 -29.48 4.11
N GLN A 236 -11.64 -29.14 5.07
CA GLN A 236 -11.52 -29.52 6.48
C GLN A 236 -12.83 -30.19 6.93
N ASP A 237 -12.74 -31.00 8.02
CA ASP A 237 -13.93 -31.62 8.60
C ASP A 237 -14.87 -30.53 9.13
N PRO A 238 -16.11 -30.42 8.61
CA PRO A 238 -17.02 -29.32 8.96
C PRO A 238 -17.52 -29.37 10.40
N GLN A 239 -17.36 -30.52 11.10
CA GLN A 239 -17.68 -30.62 12.52
C GLN A 239 -16.69 -29.80 13.38
N TRP A 240 -15.42 -29.77 12.96
CA TRP A 240 -14.34 -29.11 13.72
C TRP A 240 -13.93 -27.76 13.11
N HIS A 241 -14.19 -27.58 11.83
CA HIS A 241 -13.88 -26.39 11.06
C HIS A 241 -15.10 -25.90 10.27
N PRO A 242 -16.15 -25.40 10.96
CA PRO A 242 -17.37 -24.92 10.32
C PRO A 242 -17.12 -23.68 9.45
N GLU A 243 -15.98 -23.01 9.63
CA GLU A 243 -15.55 -21.86 8.84
C GLU A 243 -15.18 -22.20 7.39
N GLY A 244 -14.84 -23.47 7.08
CA GLY A 244 -14.59 -23.94 5.72
C GLY A 244 -13.20 -24.53 5.48
N ASN A 245 -12.56 -24.13 4.37
CA ASN A 245 -11.25 -24.67 3.95
C ASN A 245 -10.07 -24.14 4.77
N VAL A 246 -8.89 -24.72 4.54
CA VAL A 246 -7.66 -24.38 5.30
C VAL A 246 -7.28 -22.90 5.14
N LEU A 247 -7.49 -22.27 3.97
CA LEU A 247 -7.13 -20.87 3.78
C LEU A 247 -8.02 -19.93 4.62
N VAL A 248 -9.32 -20.20 4.67
CA VAL A 248 -10.27 -19.42 5.49
C VAL A 248 -9.89 -19.55 6.96
N HIS A 249 -9.62 -20.78 7.42
CA HIS A 249 -9.12 -21.04 8.76
C HIS A 249 -7.84 -20.26 9.06
N THR A 250 -6.85 -20.34 8.18
CA THR A 250 -5.57 -19.61 8.32
C THR A 250 -5.81 -18.10 8.42
N GLY A 251 -6.73 -17.55 7.63
CA GLY A 251 -7.12 -16.13 7.71
C GLY A 251 -7.63 -15.75 9.11
N PHE A 252 -8.52 -16.54 9.70
CA PHE A 252 -9.03 -16.29 11.05
C PHE A 252 -7.97 -16.48 12.14
N VAL A 253 -7.08 -17.46 12.00
CA VAL A 253 -5.94 -17.64 12.92
C VAL A 253 -5.01 -16.43 12.87
N LEU A 254 -4.76 -15.88 11.69
CA LEU A 254 -3.96 -14.67 11.51
C LEU A 254 -4.63 -13.44 12.13
N ASP A 255 -5.95 -13.25 11.93
CA ASP A 255 -6.72 -12.16 12.54
C ASP A 255 -6.67 -12.25 14.08
N TYR A 256 -6.84 -13.46 14.62
CA TYR A 256 -6.71 -13.69 16.06
C TYR A 256 -5.30 -13.39 16.56
N MET A 257 -4.26 -13.86 15.84
CA MET A 257 -2.87 -13.58 16.21
C MET A 257 -2.54 -12.09 16.16
N ALA A 258 -3.10 -11.34 15.18
CA ALA A 258 -2.94 -9.89 15.14
C ALA A 258 -3.55 -9.22 16.37
N ALA A 259 -4.78 -9.59 16.74
CA ALA A 259 -5.46 -9.09 17.93
C ALA A 259 -4.66 -9.43 19.20
N TYR A 260 -4.15 -10.66 19.32
CA TYR A 260 -3.28 -11.10 20.42
C TYR A 260 -2.00 -10.24 20.52
N CYS A 261 -1.36 -9.94 19.37
CA CYS A 261 -0.17 -9.08 19.34
C CYS A 261 -0.48 -7.65 19.80
N VAL A 262 -1.63 -7.09 19.40
CA VAL A 262 -2.06 -5.75 19.83
C VAL A 262 -2.33 -5.72 21.33
N ASP A 263 -3.12 -6.68 21.85
CA ASP A 263 -3.48 -6.79 23.26
C ASP A 263 -2.24 -6.90 24.18
N ARG A 264 -1.21 -7.62 23.73
CA ARG A 264 0.03 -7.86 24.47
C ARG A 264 1.16 -6.89 24.13
N ASN A 265 0.89 -5.87 23.31
CA ASN A 265 1.90 -4.92 22.81
C ASN A 265 3.14 -5.63 22.21
N ILE A 266 2.91 -6.70 21.45
CA ILE A 266 3.96 -7.46 20.76
C ILE A 266 4.24 -6.78 19.42
N VAL A 267 5.49 -6.31 19.25
CA VAL A 267 5.97 -5.56 18.09
C VAL A 267 7.27 -6.12 17.54
N GLY A 268 7.74 -5.61 16.40
CA GLY A 268 9.03 -5.96 15.81
C GLY A 268 9.17 -7.46 15.51
N ASP A 269 10.37 -8.00 15.68
CA ASP A 269 10.72 -9.38 15.31
C ASP A 269 9.81 -10.43 15.96
N ARG A 270 9.39 -10.20 17.20
CA ARG A 270 8.48 -11.13 17.87
C ARG A 270 7.12 -11.21 17.19
N ARG A 271 6.59 -10.08 16.70
CA ARG A 271 5.37 -10.08 15.90
C ARG A 271 5.57 -10.78 14.56
N ILE A 272 6.74 -10.56 13.91
CA ILE A 272 7.10 -11.25 12.66
C ILE A 272 7.03 -12.77 12.85
N ILE A 273 7.69 -13.28 13.88
CA ILE A 273 7.72 -14.73 14.18
C ILE A 273 6.30 -15.28 14.40
N LEU A 274 5.47 -14.60 15.19
CA LEU A 274 4.13 -15.10 15.54
C LEU A 274 3.18 -15.07 14.33
N ILE A 275 3.21 -14.02 13.52
CA ILE A 275 2.36 -13.93 12.32
C ILE A 275 2.82 -14.97 11.27
N LEU A 276 4.12 -15.15 11.05
CA LEU A 276 4.62 -16.19 10.15
C LEU A 276 4.31 -17.59 10.65
N ALA A 277 4.42 -17.85 11.96
CA ALA A 277 4.02 -19.12 12.54
C ALA A 277 2.53 -19.39 12.33
N ALA A 278 1.68 -18.37 12.52
CA ALA A 278 0.24 -18.45 12.25
C ALA A 278 -0.06 -18.69 10.76
N LEU A 279 0.70 -18.09 9.84
CA LEU A 279 0.55 -18.33 8.42
C LEU A 279 0.90 -19.77 8.02
N CYS A 280 1.97 -20.32 8.61
CA CYS A 280 2.54 -21.59 8.16
C CYS A 280 2.01 -22.82 8.94
N HIS A 281 1.23 -22.63 10.01
CA HIS A 281 0.90 -23.71 10.96
C HIS A 281 0.21 -24.92 10.30
N ASP A 282 -0.55 -24.69 9.25
CA ASP A 282 -1.36 -25.69 8.54
C ASP A 282 -0.85 -26.00 7.11
N PHE A 283 0.35 -25.57 6.72
CA PHE A 283 0.89 -25.86 5.37
C PHE A 283 1.02 -27.35 5.08
N GLY A 284 1.25 -28.17 6.11
CA GLY A 284 1.29 -29.63 5.99
C GLY A 284 -0.02 -30.24 5.48
N LYS A 285 -1.15 -29.59 5.68
CA LYS A 285 -2.46 -30.07 5.21
C LYS A 285 -2.56 -30.15 3.67
N LEU A 286 -1.75 -29.40 2.92
CA LEU A 286 -1.67 -29.50 1.46
C LEU A 286 -1.36 -30.93 0.97
N THR A 287 -0.53 -31.65 1.69
CA THR A 287 -0.04 -32.98 1.28
C THR A 287 -0.56 -34.12 2.14
N HIS A 288 -1.10 -33.81 3.33
CA HIS A 288 -1.47 -34.82 4.32
C HIS A 288 -2.99 -34.88 4.61
N THR A 289 -3.80 -34.12 3.89
CA THR A 289 -5.27 -34.20 4.02
C THR A 289 -5.82 -35.34 3.16
N GLN A 290 -6.58 -36.23 3.79
CA GLN A 290 -7.16 -37.43 3.16
C GLN A 290 -8.60 -37.61 3.63
N PHE A 291 -9.41 -38.31 2.80
CA PHE A 291 -10.77 -38.70 3.17
C PHE A 291 -10.72 -40.16 3.64
N GLU A 292 -10.96 -40.42 4.94
CA GLU A 292 -10.94 -41.73 5.54
C GLU A 292 -12.16 -41.92 6.47
N ASP A 293 -12.79 -43.08 6.42
CA ASP A 293 -13.95 -43.46 7.27
C ASP A 293 -15.10 -42.43 7.23
N GLY A 294 -15.34 -41.84 6.07
CA GLY A 294 -16.40 -40.84 5.91
C GLY A 294 -16.06 -39.46 6.47
N ARG A 295 -14.79 -39.21 6.84
CA ARG A 295 -14.33 -37.93 7.42
C ARG A 295 -13.07 -37.43 6.73
N ILE A 296 -12.88 -36.12 6.80
CA ILE A 296 -11.65 -35.46 6.37
C ILE A 296 -10.66 -35.49 7.54
N LYS A 297 -9.49 -36.08 7.32
CA LYS A 297 -8.41 -36.22 8.32
C LYS A 297 -7.12 -35.65 7.74
N SER A 298 -6.41 -34.86 8.53
CA SER A 298 -5.04 -34.42 8.22
C SER A 298 -4.11 -35.15 9.18
N LYS A 299 -3.24 -35.98 8.62
CA LYS A 299 -2.21 -36.74 9.37
C LYS A 299 -0.87 -36.08 9.09
N GLY A 300 -0.33 -35.38 10.08
CA GLY A 300 1.01 -34.76 10.03
C GLY A 300 1.73 -34.94 11.33
#